data_15a693fd5d3790654d9ed339b31edc63
#
_entry.id   15a693fd5d3790654d9ed339b31edc63
#
_cell.length_a   1.000
_cell.length_b   1.000
_cell.length_c   1.000
_cell.angle_alpha   90.00
_cell.angle_beta   90.00
_cell.angle_gamma   90.00
#
_symmetry.space_group_name_H-M   'P 1'
#
loop_
_entity.id
_entity.type
_entity.pdbx_description
1 polymer ?
#
loop_
_entity_poly.entity_id
_entity_poly.type
_entity_poly.pdbx_seq_one_letter_code
_entity_poly.pdbx_strand_id
1 'polypeptide(L)'
;MGERELTALYEGGHFFEGPRWRDGRWFVSDFYDHAVYSVGEDGRSEEVIRVEQQPSGLGWLSDGSLILVSMRDHRLLRRAPDGSVSVHADLSEHCGGHLNDIVVDGSGRAYVGNFGFDLMAGGEPRYAKLVRVDPDGAVTVAAEELMFPNGSVIDGDTLIVAETMGGRISAFTIAPDGSLTDRRVWAQLSPTPEMGPLGEMLAGGGIAPDGIALDADGHVWAADAMGGPVRRVAPGGEIAEEIHPPEGMGVFACALGGPDGRTLLLCSAPDFAEAARKAAREAVLFTTRVEVQH
;
A
#
# COMPACT_ATOMS: atom_id res chain seq x y z
N MET A 1 16.61 -3.23 22.19
CA MET A 1 16.19 -1.90 21.78
C MET A 1 15.00 -1.50 22.64
N GLY A 2 14.89 -0.24 23.08
CA GLY A 2 13.72 0.21 23.85
C GLY A 2 12.49 0.27 22.94
N GLU A 3 11.33 0.07 23.56
CA GLU A 3 10.04 0.25 22.90
C GLU A 3 9.93 1.68 22.35
N ARG A 4 9.61 1.86 21.04
CA ARG A 4 9.44 3.20 20.48
C ARG A 4 8.11 3.79 20.92
N GLU A 5 8.13 5.05 21.29
CA GLU A 5 6.92 5.80 21.62
C GLU A 5 6.11 6.08 20.35
N LEU A 6 4.84 5.69 20.35
CA LEU A 6 3.87 5.98 19.31
C LEU A 6 2.98 7.14 19.75
N THR A 7 2.83 8.13 18.88
CA THR A 7 1.91 9.25 19.10
C THR A 7 0.74 9.12 18.16
N ALA A 8 -0.49 9.14 18.68
CA ALA A 8 -1.67 9.21 17.85
C ALA A 8 -1.74 10.59 17.18
N LEU A 9 -1.67 10.60 15.86
CA LEU A 9 -1.77 11.80 15.03
C LEU A 9 -3.22 12.11 14.67
N TYR A 10 -3.97 11.07 14.27
CA TYR A 10 -5.36 11.20 13.86
C TYR A 10 -6.13 9.92 14.21
N GLU A 11 -7.31 10.08 14.79
CA GLU A 11 -8.15 8.99 15.28
C GLU A 11 -9.56 9.07 14.67
N GLY A 12 -10.28 7.97 14.70
CA GLY A 12 -11.69 7.94 14.33
C GLY A 12 -11.95 7.65 12.85
N GLY A 13 -11.00 7.07 12.13
CA GLY A 13 -11.22 6.45 10.84
C GLY A 13 -11.80 5.04 10.95
N HIS A 14 -12.20 4.49 9.82
CA HIS A 14 -12.66 3.10 9.72
C HIS A 14 -11.51 2.13 9.44
N PHE A 15 -10.75 2.39 8.36
CA PHE A 15 -9.58 1.61 7.98
C PHE A 15 -8.70 2.43 7.04
N PHE A 16 -7.56 2.89 7.54
CA PHE A 16 -6.64 3.73 6.79
C PHE A 16 -5.65 2.92 5.97
N GLU A 17 -5.45 3.35 4.70
CA GLU A 17 -4.57 2.72 3.73
C GLU A 17 -3.91 3.71 2.78
N GLY A 18 -2.90 3.23 2.02
CA GLY A 18 -2.23 3.97 0.98
C GLY A 18 -1.59 5.29 1.44
N PRO A 19 -0.92 5.34 2.60
CA PRO A 19 -0.41 6.60 3.13
C PRO A 19 0.71 7.18 2.27
N ARG A 20 0.71 8.51 2.10
CA ARG A 20 1.75 9.23 1.37
C ARG A 20 2.04 10.57 2.07
N TRP A 21 3.31 10.95 2.12
CA TRP A 21 3.72 12.28 2.55
C TRP A 21 3.94 13.19 1.35
N ARG A 22 3.27 14.33 1.31
CA ARG A 22 3.41 15.31 0.24
C ARG A 22 3.07 16.72 0.73
N ASP A 23 3.85 17.70 0.30
CA ASP A 23 3.60 19.13 0.54
C ASP A 23 3.29 19.47 2.01
N GLY A 24 4.01 18.81 2.95
CA GLY A 24 3.86 19.04 4.39
C GLY A 24 2.62 18.39 5.02
N ARG A 25 1.97 17.44 4.35
CA ARG A 25 0.79 16.73 4.85
C ARG A 25 0.85 15.24 4.53
N TRP A 26 0.21 14.44 5.36
CA TRP A 26 -0.09 13.05 5.08
C TRP A 26 -1.36 12.94 4.26
N PHE A 27 -1.35 12.12 3.25
CA PHE A 27 -2.54 11.72 2.50
C PHE A 27 -2.81 10.25 2.78
N VAL A 28 -4.08 9.91 3.08
CA VAL A 28 -4.51 8.55 3.39
C VAL A 28 -5.89 8.28 2.83
N SER A 29 -6.12 7.06 2.38
CA SER A 29 -7.45 6.56 2.04
C SER A 29 -8.10 5.95 3.27
N ASP A 30 -9.36 6.30 3.55
CA ASP A 30 -10.19 5.54 4.49
C ASP A 30 -11.13 4.65 3.67
N PHE A 31 -10.89 3.35 3.68
CA PHE A 31 -11.59 2.38 2.86
C PHE A 31 -13.11 2.44 3.05
N TYR A 32 -13.55 2.53 4.28
CA TYR A 32 -14.97 2.38 4.61
C TYR A 32 -15.69 3.69 4.92
N ASP A 33 -14.97 4.80 5.02
CA ASP A 33 -15.57 6.13 4.88
C ASP A 33 -15.69 6.57 3.42
N HIS A 34 -15.08 5.79 2.51
CA HIS A 34 -15.08 6.06 1.08
C HIS A 34 -14.49 7.43 0.72
N ALA A 35 -13.44 7.83 1.44
CA ALA A 35 -12.83 9.15 1.27
C ALA A 35 -11.29 9.09 1.37
N VAL A 36 -10.65 10.03 0.72
CA VAL A 36 -9.23 10.34 0.92
C VAL A 36 -9.13 11.57 1.80
N TYR A 37 -8.30 11.51 2.81
CA TYR A 37 -8.02 12.62 3.72
C TYR A 37 -6.59 13.11 3.56
N SER A 38 -6.39 14.42 3.74
CA SER A 38 -5.08 14.98 4.05
C SER A 38 -5.04 15.35 5.52
N VAL A 39 -3.95 14.99 6.22
CA VAL A 39 -3.78 15.20 7.65
C VAL A 39 -2.48 15.97 7.88
N GLY A 40 -2.57 17.11 8.55
CA GLY A 40 -1.40 17.91 8.95
C GLY A 40 -0.64 17.30 10.10
N GLU A 41 0.58 17.78 10.37
CA GLU A 41 1.36 17.36 11.54
C GLU A 41 0.69 17.71 12.88
N ASP A 42 -0.26 18.63 12.86
CA ASP A 42 -1.10 19.03 14.01
C ASP A 42 -2.36 18.15 14.19
N GLY A 43 -2.50 17.08 13.37
CA GLY A 43 -3.64 16.17 13.38
C GLY A 43 -4.90 16.72 12.72
N ARG A 44 -4.88 17.93 12.18
CA ARG A 44 -6.05 18.47 11.45
C ARG A 44 -6.20 17.79 10.11
N SER A 45 -7.38 17.23 9.88
CA SER A 45 -7.72 16.54 8.64
C SER A 45 -8.64 17.38 7.75
N GLU A 46 -8.48 17.18 6.44
CA GLU A 46 -9.34 17.74 5.42
C GLU A 46 -9.70 16.62 4.42
N GLU A 47 -10.97 16.54 4.04
CA GLU A 47 -11.42 15.63 3.00
C GLU A 47 -10.93 16.14 1.63
N VAL A 48 -10.19 15.29 0.92
CA VAL A 48 -9.63 15.60 -0.42
C VAL A 48 -10.61 15.21 -1.52
N ILE A 49 -11.20 14.00 -1.41
CA ILE A 49 -12.14 13.45 -2.39
C ILE A 49 -12.92 12.29 -1.78
N ARG A 50 -14.19 12.13 -2.20
CA ARG A 50 -14.97 10.90 -1.98
C ARG A 50 -14.90 9.97 -3.19
N VAL A 51 -14.76 8.68 -2.92
CA VAL A 51 -14.67 7.64 -3.94
C VAL A 51 -15.71 6.57 -3.64
N GLU A 52 -16.82 6.59 -4.37
CA GLU A 52 -17.97 5.71 -4.12
C GLU A 52 -17.58 4.23 -4.07
N GLN A 53 -16.66 3.80 -4.94
CA GLN A 53 -16.23 2.41 -5.05
C GLN A 53 -14.95 2.08 -4.25
N GLN A 54 -14.75 2.80 -3.15
CA GLN A 54 -13.70 2.57 -2.15
C GLN A 54 -12.29 2.99 -2.62
N PRO A 55 -11.69 4.03 -2.01
CA PRO A 55 -10.32 4.45 -2.33
C PRO A 55 -9.28 3.48 -1.76
N SER A 56 -8.10 3.42 -2.39
CA SER A 56 -6.91 2.77 -1.84
C SER A 56 -5.64 3.55 -2.22
N GLY A 57 -4.74 2.97 -2.99
CA GLY A 57 -3.45 3.54 -3.35
C GLY A 57 -3.53 4.94 -3.95
N LEU A 58 -2.55 5.77 -3.62
CA LEU A 58 -2.43 7.18 -4.01
C LEU A 58 -1.09 7.44 -4.69
N GLY A 59 -1.08 8.31 -5.70
CA GLY A 59 0.13 8.79 -6.36
C GLY A 59 -0.14 10.09 -7.11
N TRP A 60 0.91 10.77 -7.59
CA TRP A 60 0.76 12.05 -8.27
C TRP A 60 1.49 12.06 -9.60
N LEU A 61 0.86 12.68 -10.57
CA LEU A 61 1.50 13.05 -11.84
C LEU A 61 2.30 14.34 -11.68
N SER A 62 3.18 14.60 -12.64
CA SER A 62 4.05 15.78 -12.64
C SER A 62 3.28 17.11 -12.77
N ASP A 63 2.05 17.09 -13.28
CA ASP A 63 1.17 18.27 -13.36
C ASP A 63 0.42 18.55 -12.04
N GLY A 64 0.71 17.78 -10.98
CA GLY A 64 0.07 17.90 -9.68
C GLY A 64 -1.26 17.16 -9.54
N SER A 65 -1.74 16.47 -10.58
CA SER A 65 -2.94 15.63 -10.49
C SER A 65 -2.71 14.46 -9.56
N LEU A 66 -3.66 14.19 -8.67
CA LEU A 66 -3.71 12.99 -7.86
C LEU A 66 -4.29 11.83 -8.70
N ILE A 67 -3.55 10.75 -8.81
CA ILE A 67 -4.04 9.45 -9.29
C ILE A 67 -4.37 8.61 -8.08
N LEU A 68 -5.54 8.01 -8.07
CA LEU A 68 -5.99 7.17 -6.96
C LEU A 68 -6.77 5.95 -7.43
N VAL A 69 -6.66 4.90 -6.65
CA VAL A 69 -7.40 3.66 -6.87
C VAL A 69 -8.86 3.82 -6.47
N SER A 70 -9.77 3.37 -7.33
CA SER A 70 -11.16 3.04 -7.04
C SER A 70 -11.26 1.51 -7.08
N MET A 71 -11.32 0.86 -5.90
CA MET A 71 -11.01 -0.56 -5.73
C MET A 71 -11.99 -1.49 -6.42
N ARG A 72 -13.31 -1.27 -6.17
CA ARG A 72 -14.36 -2.24 -6.48
C ARG A 72 -14.78 -2.23 -7.94
N ASP A 73 -14.68 -1.07 -8.60
CA ASP A 73 -14.97 -0.90 -10.02
C ASP A 73 -13.72 -0.94 -10.91
N HIS A 74 -12.57 -1.32 -10.33
CA HIS A 74 -11.29 -1.54 -10.98
C HIS A 74 -10.80 -0.35 -11.83
N ARG A 75 -10.92 0.88 -11.29
CA ARG A 75 -10.53 2.09 -12.01
C ARG A 75 -9.42 2.84 -11.30
N LEU A 76 -8.59 3.52 -12.07
CA LEU A 76 -7.83 4.65 -11.60
C LEU A 76 -8.62 5.93 -11.88
N LEU A 77 -8.77 6.75 -10.86
CA LEU A 77 -9.32 8.08 -10.98
C LEU A 77 -8.20 9.11 -11.00
N ARG A 78 -8.43 10.21 -11.72
CA ARG A 78 -7.55 11.38 -11.74
C ARG A 78 -8.32 12.57 -11.20
N ARG A 79 -7.80 13.18 -10.14
CA ARG A 79 -8.25 14.44 -9.59
C ARG A 79 -7.25 15.53 -9.98
N ALA A 80 -7.64 16.43 -10.87
CA ALA A 80 -6.81 17.55 -11.30
C ALA A 80 -6.65 18.59 -10.18
N PRO A 81 -5.64 19.50 -10.27
CA PRO A 81 -5.41 20.55 -9.27
C PRO A 81 -6.61 21.49 -9.07
N ASP A 82 -7.46 21.67 -10.08
CA ASP A 82 -8.69 22.47 -10.01
C ASP A 82 -9.85 21.73 -9.30
N GLY A 83 -9.62 20.48 -8.87
CA GLY A 83 -10.57 19.63 -8.19
C GLY A 83 -11.46 18.79 -9.11
N SER A 84 -11.39 18.94 -10.43
CA SER A 84 -12.15 18.11 -11.37
C SER A 84 -11.69 16.65 -11.32
N VAL A 85 -12.64 15.71 -11.41
CA VAL A 85 -12.38 14.27 -11.32
C VAL A 85 -12.80 13.58 -12.61
N SER A 86 -11.95 12.70 -13.11
CA SER A 86 -12.22 11.87 -14.30
C SER A 86 -11.69 10.45 -14.08
N VAL A 87 -12.19 9.50 -14.87
CA VAL A 87 -11.58 8.18 -14.99
C VAL A 87 -10.28 8.32 -15.77
N HIS A 88 -9.16 7.89 -15.18
CA HIS A 88 -7.86 7.87 -15.82
C HIS A 88 -7.66 6.60 -16.62
N ALA A 89 -8.03 5.44 -16.04
CA ALA A 89 -7.96 4.14 -16.70
C ALA A 89 -9.00 3.18 -16.11
N ASP A 90 -9.46 2.22 -16.92
CA ASP A 90 -10.28 1.08 -16.51
C ASP A 90 -9.45 -0.20 -16.63
N LEU A 91 -9.28 -0.91 -15.52
CA LEU A 91 -8.43 -2.09 -15.39
C LEU A 91 -9.24 -3.39 -15.25
N SER A 92 -10.55 -3.35 -15.42
CA SER A 92 -11.46 -4.49 -15.20
C SER A 92 -11.10 -5.73 -16.01
N GLU A 93 -10.54 -5.59 -17.21
CA GLU A 93 -10.09 -6.71 -18.05
C GLU A 93 -8.78 -7.36 -17.57
N HIS A 94 -8.06 -6.72 -16.63
CA HIS A 94 -6.73 -7.15 -16.20
C HIS A 94 -6.68 -7.66 -14.75
N CYS A 95 -7.72 -7.41 -13.95
CA CYS A 95 -7.71 -7.66 -12.51
C CYS A 95 -8.79 -8.68 -12.11
N GLY A 96 -8.39 -9.71 -11.38
CA GLY A 96 -9.29 -10.77 -10.90
C GLY A 96 -9.99 -10.46 -9.57
N GLY A 97 -9.59 -9.39 -8.90
CA GLY A 97 -10.14 -8.93 -7.61
C GLY A 97 -9.96 -7.44 -7.44
N HIS A 98 -10.34 -6.90 -6.29
CA HIS A 98 -10.22 -5.47 -6.02
C HIS A 98 -8.82 -4.93 -6.34
N LEU A 99 -8.75 -3.72 -6.91
CA LEU A 99 -7.48 -3.00 -6.99
C LEU A 99 -6.99 -2.66 -5.58
N ASN A 100 -5.68 -2.46 -5.45
CA ASN A 100 -5.07 -2.21 -4.14
C ASN A 100 -4.15 -0.98 -4.17
N ASP A 101 -2.87 -1.12 -3.84
CA ASP A 101 -1.96 0.02 -3.82
C ASP A 101 -1.37 0.32 -5.20
N ILE A 102 -0.81 1.53 -5.34
CA ILE A 102 -0.11 2.00 -6.53
C ILE A 102 1.19 2.69 -6.15
N VAL A 103 2.14 2.67 -7.08
CA VAL A 103 3.28 3.60 -7.06
C VAL A 103 3.38 4.27 -8.43
N VAL A 104 3.71 5.57 -8.45
CA VAL A 104 3.90 6.34 -9.68
C VAL A 104 5.37 6.69 -9.84
N ASP A 105 5.95 6.34 -10.98
CA ASP A 105 7.35 6.64 -11.26
C ASP A 105 7.57 8.10 -11.74
N GLY A 106 8.83 8.49 -11.86
CA GLY A 106 9.20 9.85 -12.31
C GLY A 106 8.75 10.21 -13.73
N SER A 107 8.33 9.23 -14.53
CA SER A 107 7.74 9.42 -15.85
C SER A 107 6.21 9.51 -15.82
N GLY A 108 5.60 9.37 -14.65
CA GLY A 108 4.15 9.41 -14.44
C GLY A 108 3.45 8.07 -14.73
N ARG A 109 4.19 6.97 -14.85
CA ARG A 109 3.62 5.62 -15.03
C ARG A 109 3.24 5.05 -13.67
N ALA A 110 1.99 4.61 -13.54
CA ALA A 110 1.48 3.98 -12.33
C ALA A 110 1.59 2.45 -12.44
N TYR A 111 2.19 1.81 -11.45
CA TYR A 111 2.18 0.35 -11.30
C TYR A 111 1.15 -0.01 -10.24
N VAL A 112 0.17 -0.84 -10.62
CA VAL A 112 -1.08 -1.06 -9.87
C VAL A 112 -1.17 -2.52 -9.46
N GLY A 113 -1.28 -2.76 -8.16
CA GLY A 113 -1.55 -4.07 -7.58
C GLY A 113 -3.05 -4.37 -7.51
N ASN A 114 -3.38 -5.66 -7.34
CA ASN A 114 -4.75 -6.12 -7.07
C ASN A 114 -4.74 -7.44 -6.31
N PHE A 115 -5.89 -7.84 -5.78
CA PHE A 115 -6.03 -9.06 -4.99
C PHE A 115 -5.84 -10.36 -5.81
N GLY A 116 -6.05 -10.32 -7.14
CA GLY A 116 -5.97 -11.48 -8.03
C GLY A 116 -7.24 -12.32 -8.06
N PHE A 117 -8.08 -12.25 -7.03
CA PHE A 117 -9.34 -12.99 -6.90
C PHE A 117 -10.31 -12.21 -5.99
N ASP A 118 -11.57 -12.60 -5.99
CA ASP A 118 -12.58 -11.98 -5.13
C ASP A 118 -12.46 -12.47 -3.68
N LEU A 119 -11.46 -11.93 -2.97
CA LEU A 119 -11.20 -12.24 -1.56
C LEU A 119 -12.41 -11.94 -0.68
N MET A 120 -13.10 -10.82 -0.93
CA MET A 120 -14.18 -10.34 -0.07
C MET A 120 -15.45 -11.21 -0.18
N ALA A 121 -15.65 -11.89 -1.32
CA ALA A 121 -16.70 -12.88 -1.49
C ALA A 121 -16.24 -14.33 -1.22
N GLY A 122 -15.01 -14.52 -0.72
CA GLY A 122 -14.46 -15.84 -0.42
C GLY A 122 -14.11 -16.66 -1.67
N GLY A 123 -13.72 -15.96 -2.76
CA GLY A 123 -13.28 -16.59 -3.99
C GLY A 123 -12.02 -17.44 -3.82
N GLU A 124 -11.76 -18.33 -4.75
CA GLU A 124 -10.54 -19.14 -4.75
C GLU A 124 -9.32 -18.29 -5.10
N PRO A 125 -8.21 -18.39 -4.33
CA PRO A 125 -6.97 -17.70 -4.61
C PRO A 125 -6.46 -17.96 -6.03
N ARG A 126 -5.97 -16.90 -6.67
CA ARG A 126 -5.35 -16.92 -7.99
C ARG A 126 -4.21 -15.94 -8.05
N TYR A 127 -3.27 -16.18 -8.95
CA TYR A 127 -2.24 -15.21 -9.26
C TYR A 127 -2.83 -13.92 -9.81
N ALA A 128 -2.27 -12.81 -9.37
CA ALA A 128 -2.58 -11.47 -9.85
C ALA A 128 -1.61 -11.03 -10.95
N LYS A 129 -2.05 -10.06 -11.72
CA LYS A 129 -1.20 -9.28 -12.63
C LYS A 129 -0.83 -7.97 -11.96
N LEU A 130 0.39 -7.52 -12.17
CA LEU A 130 0.77 -6.13 -11.91
C LEU A 130 0.51 -5.34 -13.20
N VAL A 131 -0.28 -4.29 -13.11
CA VAL A 131 -0.71 -3.52 -14.29
C VAL A 131 0.01 -2.18 -14.30
N ARG A 132 0.56 -1.78 -15.46
CA ARG A 132 1.08 -0.44 -15.69
C ARG A 132 0.04 0.42 -16.40
N VAL A 133 -0.14 1.63 -15.89
CA VAL A 133 -0.95 2.67 -16.53
C VAL A 133 -0.06 3.86 -16.87
N ASP A 134 0.02 4.21 -18.15
CA ASP A 134 0.82 5.31 -18.63
C ASP A 134 0.12 6.68 -18.37
N PRO A 135 0.83 7.82 -18.44
CA PRO A 135 0.25 9.14 -18.16
C PRO A 135 -0.95 9.52 -19.03
N ASP A 136 -1.07 8.92 -20.21
CA ASP A 136 -2.21 9.09 -21.14
C ASP A 136 -3.38 8.15 -20.88
N GLY A 137 -3.25 7.28 -19.87
CA GLY A 137 -4.26 6.28 -19.50
C GLY A 137 -4.12 4.94 -20.23
N ALA A 138 -3.10 4.74 -21.07
CA ALA A 138 -2.86 3.46 -21.72
C ALA A 138 -2.50 2.37 -20.70
N VAL A 139 -3.13 1.20 -20.83
CA VAL A 139 -3.02 0.08 -19.88
C VAL A 139 -2.18 -1.03 -20.46
N THR A 140 -1.23 -1.56 -19.70
CA THR A 140 -0.36 -2.67 -20.08
C THR A 140 -0.15 -3.61 -18.90
N VAL A 141 -0.16 -4.94 -19.13
CA VAL A 141 0.25 -5.90 -18.10
C VAL A 141 1.77 -5.81 -17.97
N ALA A 142 2.25 -5.43 -16.80
CA ALA A 142 3.68 -5.24 -16.52
C ALA A 142 4.35 -6.52 -16.01
N ALA A 143 3.65 -7.31 -15.19
CA ALA A 143 4.09 -8.61 -14.72
C ALA A 143 2.90 -9.50 -14.39
N GLU A 144 3.12 -10.82 -14.39
CA GLU A 144 2.11 -11.83 -14.10
C GLU A 144 2.58 -12.75 -12.97
N GLU A 145 1.70 -13.62 -12.48
CA GLU A 145 1.98 -14.62 -11.45
C GLU A 145 2.49 -14.03 -10.12
N LEU A 146 1.92 -12.89 -9.70
CA LEU A 146 2.14 -12.35 -8.35
C LEU A 146 1.07 -12.90 -7.38
N MET A 147 1.47 -13.05 -6.12
CA MET A 147 0.58 -13.54 -5.06
C MET A 147 0.07 -12.36 -4.23
N PHE A 148 -0.96 -11.67 -4.74
CA PHE A 148 -1.54 -10.50 -4.11
C PHE A 148 -0.52 -9.34 -4.02
N PRO A 149 -0.13 -8.69 -5.14
CA PRO A 149 0.71 -7.50 -5.11
C PRO A 149 0.01 -6.37 -4.36
N ASN A 150 0.72 -5.83 -3.36
CA ASN A 150 0.23 -4.83 -2.42
C ASN A 150 1.15 -3.59 -2.44
N GLY A 151 1.59 -3.10 -1.28
CA GLY A 151 2.43 -1.93 -1.20
C GLY A 151 3.64 -1.99 -2.14
N SER A 152 3.92 -0.88 -2.79
CA SER A 152 5.00 -0.81 -3.77
C SER A 152 5.80 0.48 -3.60
N VAL A 153 7.13 0.39 -3.80
CA VAL A 153 8.04 1.53 -3.77
C VAL A 153 9.04 1.44 -4.93
N ILE A 154 9.68 2.54 -5.28
CA ILE A 154 10.69 2.60 -6.34
C ILE A 154 11.99 3.11 -5.75
N ASP A 155 13.08 2.35 -5.98
CA ASP A 155 14.46 2.71 -5.67
C ASP A 155 15.25 2.82 -6.98
N GLY A 156 15.50 4.04 -7.42
CA GLY A 156 16.15 4.30 -8.71
C GLY A 156 15.36 3.72 -9.89
N ASP A 157 15.87 2.67 -10.50
CA ASP A 157 15.24 1.89 -11.57
C ASP A 157 14.64 0.56 -11.07
N THR A 158 14.54 0.36 -9.77
CA THR A 158 14.03 -0.87 -9.18
C THR A 158 12.64 -0.64 -8.61
N LEU A 159 11.64 -1.37 -9.11
CA LEU A 159 10.33 -1.49 -8.51
C LEU A 159 10.35 -2.63 -7.48
N ILE A 160 9.98 -2.31 -6.24
CA ILE A 160 9.90 -3.25 -5.11
C ILE A 160 8.42 -3.39 -4.74
N VAL A 161 7.92 -4.63 -4.68
CA VAL A 161 6.49 -4.94 -4.51
C VAL A 161 6.29 -5.98 -3.41
N ALA A 162 5.47 -5.68 -2.44
CA ALA A 162 5.01 -6.66 -1.46
C ALA A 162 4.07 -7.67 -2.14
N GLU A 163 4.30 -8.96 -1.92
CA GLU A 163 3.39 -10.05 -2.31
C GLU A 163 2.80 -10.67 -1.04
N THR A 164 1.64 -10.14 -0.61
CA THR A 164 1.01 -10.45 0.69
C THR A 164 0.84 -11.95 0.91
N MET A 165 0.24 -12.64 -0.04
CA MET A 165 0.03 -14.10 0.05
C MET A 165 1.27 -14.91 -0.30
N GLY A 166 2.30 -14.27 -0.86
CA GLY A 166 3.59 -14.90 -1.15
C GLY A 166 4.54 -14.91 0.05
N GLY A 167 4.24 -14.17 1.11
CA GLY A 167 5.12 -14.00 2.26
C GLY A 167 6.48 -13.42 1.89
N ARG A 168 6.53 -12.60 0.84
CA ARG A 168 7.79 -12.07 0.28
C ARG A 168 7.62 -10.67 -0.28
N ILE A 169 8.75 -10.04 -0.50
CA ILE A 169 8.88 -8.81 -1.28
C ILE A 169 9.64 -9.16 -2.56
N SER A 170 9.08 -8.81 -3.71
CA SER A 170 9.69 -9.02 -5.03
C SER A 170 10.25 -7.72 -5.58
N ALA A 171 11.26 -7.81 -6.44
CA ALA A 171 11.79 -6.66 -7.15
C ALA A 171 11.87 -6.93 -8.66
N PHE A 172 11.77 -5.84 -9.42
CA PHE A 172 11.86 -5.81 -10.87
C PHE A 172 12.75 -4.65 -11.30
N THR A 173 13.43 -4.79 -12.41
CA THR A 173 14.12 -3.67 -13.06
C THR A 173 13.13 -2.95 -13.98
N ILE A 174 12.97 -1.64 -13.83
CA ILE A 174 12.15 -0.78 -14.69
C ILE A 174 13.01 -0.37 -15.88
N ALA A 175 12.70 -0.86 -17.07
CA ALA A 175 13.36 -0.43 -18.29
C ALA A 175 12.94 1.01 -18.68
N PRO A 176 13.69 1.71 -19.55
CA PRO A 176 13.37 3.10 -19.96
C PRO A 176 11.96 3.27 -20.53
N ASP A 177 11.41 2.25 -21.17
CA ASP A 177 10.02 2.24 -21.71
C ASP A 177 8.96 1.90 -20.64
N GLY A 178 9.37 1.63 -19.39
CA GLY A 178 8.51 1.25 -18.28
C GLY A 178 8.15 -0.23 -18.22
N SER A 179 8.70 -1.07 -19.12
CA SER A 179 8.54 -2.51 -18.98
C SER A 179 9.35 -3.04 -17.79
N LEU A 180 8.87 -4.12 -17.17
CA LEU A 180 9.52 -4.75 -16.04
C LEU A 180 10.30 -5.98 -16.49
N THR A 181 11.55 -6.06 -16.04
CA THR A 181 12.46 -7.17 -16.31
C THR A 181 13.10 -7.67 -15.01
N ASP A 182 13.91 -8.72 -15.08
CA ASP A 182 14.75 -9.21 -13.98
C ASP A 182 14.01 -9.40 -12.65
N ARG A 183 12.81 -10.04 -12.72
CA ARG A 183 12.07 -10.40 -11.49
C ARG A 183 12.95 -11.23 -10.58
N ARG A 184 13.02 -10.80 -9.31
CA ARG A 184 13.79 -11.48 -8.26
C ARG A 184 13.08 -11.38 -6.92
N VAL A 185 13.33 -12.30 -6.01
CA VAL A 185 12.94 -12.15 -4.60
C VAL A 185 13.88 -11.12 -3.97
N TRP A 186 13.33 -9.99 -3.53
CA TRP A 186 14.06 -8.95 -2.80
C TRP A 186 14.25 -9.34 -1.34
N ALA A 187 13.18 -9.86 -0.69
CA ALA A 187 13.23 -10.43 0.64
C ALA A 187 12.21 -11.57 0.77
N GLN A 188 12.61 -12.70 1.35
CA GLN A 188 11.70 -13.77 1.76
C GLN A 188 11.44 -13.62 3.25
N LEU A 189 10.16 -13.37 3.63
CA LEU A 189 9.75 -13.11 5.02
C LEU A 189 9.10 -14.33 5.66
N SER A 190 8.47 -15.17 4.85
CA SER A 190 7.83 -16.44 5.27
C SER A 190 7.89 -17.43 4.11
N PRO A 191 7.78 -18.74 4.36
CA PRO A 191 7.68 -19.71 3.28
C PRO A 191 6.50 -19.37 2.36
N THR A 192 6.74 -19.33 1.05
CA THR A 192 5.66 -19.12 0.07
C THR A 192 4.76 -20.35 0.06
N PRO A 193 3.44 -20.22 0.33
CA PRO A 193 2.54 -21.34 0.27
C PRO A 193 2.31 -21.80 -1.18
N GLU A 194 1.96 -23.06 -1.35
CA GLU A 194 1.42 -23.53 -2.63
C GLU A 194 0.06 -22.88 -2.89
N MET A 195 -0.23 -22.56 -4.16
CA MET A 195 -1.53 -22.02 -4.55
C MET A 195 -2.62 -23.06 -4.31
N GLY A 196 -3.62 -22.71 -3.53
CA GLY A 196 -4.68 -23.62 -3.09
C GLY A 196 -5.79 -22.90 -2.34
N PRO A 197 -6.65 -23.63 -1.61
CA PRO A 197 -7.71 -23.03 -0.82
C PRO A 197 -7.17 -22.00 0.19
N LEU A 198 -7.84 -20.84 0.30
CA LEU A 198 -7.38 -19.72 1.14
C LEU A 198 -7.03 -20.14 2.58
N GLY A 199 -7.88 -20.96 3.20
CA GLY A 199 -7.65 -21.46 4.57
C GLY A 199 -6.37 -22.28 4.70
N GLU A 200 -5.99 -23.06 3.70
CA GLU A 200 -4.76 -23.84 3.70
C GLU A 200 -3.54 -22.94 3.49
N MET A 201 -3.63 -21.95 2.60
CA MET A 201 -2.56 -20.97 2.38
C MET A 201 -2.26 -20.15 3.64
N LEU A 202 -3.28 -19.80 4.41
CA LEU A 202 -3.15 -19.02 5.64
C LEU A 202 -2.79 -19.87 6.87
N ALA A 203 -3.02 -21.18 6.83
CA ALA A 203 -2.79 -22.08 7.98
C ALA A 203 -1.31 -22.16 8.41
N GLY A 204 -0.38 -21.90 7.50
CA GLY A 204 1.06 -21.87 7.79
C GLY A 204 1.48 -20.68 8.67
N GLY A 205 0.64 -19.69 8.79
CA GLY A 205 1.00 -18.42 9.45
C GLY A 205 2.16 -17.71 8.74
N GLY A 206 2.73 -16.73 9.41
CA GLY A 206 3.90 -16.01 8.92
C GLY A 206 3.61 -14.54 8.61
N ILE A 207 4.60 -13.85 8.09
CA ILE A 207 4.53 -12.44 7.74
C ILE A 207 3.87 -12.30 6.36
N ALA A 208 2.80 -11.54 6.29
CA ALA A 208 2.08 -11.20 5.07
C ALA A 208 2.33 -9.70 4.75
N PRO A 209 3.40 -9.35 4.00
CA PRO A 209 3.76 -7.94 3.78
C PRO A 209 2.63 -7.19 3.08
N ASP A 210 2.31 -6.01 3.61
CA ASP A 210 1.20 -5.17 3.19
C ASP A 210 1.69 -3.83 2.63
N GLY A 211 1.27 -2.70 3.16
CA GLY A 211 1.80 -1.40 2.79
C GLY A 211 3.28 -1.26 3.18
N ILE A 212 4.11 -0.72 2.27
CA ILE A 212 5.55 -0.61 2.47
C ILE A 212 6.09 0.80 2.24
N ALA A 213 7.21 1.14 2.88
CA ALA A 213 7.94 2.39 2.68
C ALA A 213 9.45 2.13 2.60
N LEU A 214 10.13 2.80 1.67
CA LEU A 214 11.58 2.68 1.48
C LEU A 214 12.31 3.75 2.31
N ASP A 215 13.42 3.40 2.95
CA ASP A 215 14.29 4.35 3.61
C ASP A 215 15.62 4.59 2.85
N ALA A 216 16.35 5.63 3.25
CA ALA A 216 17.57 6.04 2.56
C ALA A 216 18.75 5.06 2.68
N ASP A 217 18.68 4.08 3.58
CA ASP A 217 19.66 2.97 3.66
C ASP A 217 19.27 1.81 2.73
N GLY A 218 18.20 1.93 1.96
CA GLY A 218 17.67 0.89 1.07
C GLY A 218 16.94 -0.24 1.81
N HIS A 219 16.50 -0.03 3.05
CA HIS A 219 15.63 -0.96 3.76
C HIS A 219 14.16 -0.61 3.49
N VAL A 220 13.31 -1.61 3.63
CA VAL A 220 11.87 -1.46 3.49
C VAL A 220 11.20 -1.61 4.86
N TRP A 221 10.44 -0.60 5.26
CA TRP A 221 9.45 -0.74 6.32
C TRP A 221 8.23 -1.44 5.74
N ALA A 222 7.87 -2.58 6.29
CA ALA A 222 6.78 -3.41 5.82
C ALA A 222 5.75 -3.63 6.93
N ALA A 223 4.52 -3.22 6.69
CA ALA A 223 3.36 -3.57 7.49
C ALA A 223 2.98 -5.05 7.27
N ASP A 224 2.06 -5.56 8.06
CA ASP A 224 1.65 -6.97 8.04
C ASP A 224 0.12 -7.09 7.95
N ALA A 225 -0.39 -7.59 6.84
CA ALA A 225 -1.82 -7.77 6.60
C ALA A 225 -2.53 -8.67 7.62
N MET A 226 -1.77 -9.45 8.39
CA MET A 226 -2.31 -10.26 9.50
C MET A 226 -2.39 -9.48 10.82
N GLY A 227 -2.15 -8.16 10.78
CA GLY A 227 -2.24 -7.30 11.97
C GLY A 227 -1.02 -7.37 12.88
N GLY A 228 0.14 -7.68 12.34
CA GLY A 228 1.42 -7.69 13.06
C GLY A 228 2.05 -6.30 13.24
N PRO A 229 3.28 -6.24 13.76
CA PRO A 229 4.06 -5.02 13.82
C PRO A 229 4.52 -4.58 12.42
N VAL A 230 4.91 -3.31 12.29
CA VAL A 230 5.69 -2.87 11.13
C VAL A 230 7.15 -3.28 11.33
N ARG A 231 7.78 -3.80 10.26
CA ARG A 231 9.15 -4.32 10.28
C ARG A 231 10.05 -3.56 9.32
N ARG A 232 11.23 -3.19 9.79
CA ARG A 232 12.31 -2.68 8.94
C ARG A 232 13.10 -3.86 8.40
N VAL A 233 13.02 -4.11 7.10
CA VAL A 233 13.56 -5.28 6.43
C VAL A 233 14.73 -4.86 5.53
N ALA A 234 15.88 -5.52 5.69
CA ALA A 234 17.02 -5.37 4.79
C ALA A 234 16.81 -6.17 3.49
N PRO A 235 17.51 -5.82 2.39
CA PRO A 235 17.61 -6.70 1.24
C PRO A 235 18.04 -8.11 1.66
N GLY A 236 17.32 -9.13 1.20
CA GLY A 236 17.56 -10.53 1.61
C GLY A 236 16.66 -11.01 2.74
N GLY A 237 15.96 -10.11 3.48
CA GLY A 237 14.90 -10.46 4.42
C GLY A 237 15.31 -10.45 5.90
N GLU A 238 16.49 -9.95 6.24
CA GLU A 238 16.86 -9.72 7.64
C GLU A 238 15.98 -8.63 8.24
N ILE A 239 15.34 -8.90 9.39
CA ILE A 239 14.54 -7.93 10.13
C ILE A 239 15.47 -7.15 11.05
N ALA A 240 15.73 -5.89 10.71
CA ALA A 240 16.60 -5.00 11.47
C ALA A 240 15.89 -4.35 12.67
N GLU A 241 14.58 -4.14 12.58
CA GLU A 241 13.76 -3.49 13.61
C GLU A 241 12.30 -3.92 13.51
N GLU A 242 11.61 -3.95 14.65
CA GLU A 242 10.16 -4.10 14.73
C GLU A 242 9.56 -3.01 15.60
N ILE A 243 8.42 -2.45 15.17
CA ILE A 243 7.65 -1.46 15.94
C ILE A 243 6.25 -2.02 16.12
N HIS A 244 5.88 -2.29 17.37
CA HIS A 244 4.59 -2.85 17.72
C HIS A 244 3.56 -1.74 17.93
N PRO A 245 2.34 -1.88 17.36
CA PRO A 245 1.23 -0.99 17.69
C PRO A 245 0.74 -1.26 19.12
N PRO A 246 -0.12 -0.39 19.69
CA PRO A 246 -0.78 -0.68 20.96
C PRO A 246 -1.52 -2.02 20.95
N GLU A 247 -1.69 -2.61 22.14
CA GLU A 247 -2.39 -3.89 22.31
C GLU A 247 -3.79 -3.85 21.66
N GLY A 248 -4.11 -4.91 20.91
CA GLY A 248 -5.37 -5.02 20.17
C GLY A 248 -5.40 -4.32 18.82
N MET A 249 -4.27 -3.73 18.39
CA MET A 249 -4.13 -3.10 17.07
C MET A 249 -3.12 -3.83 16.21
N GLY A 250 -3.29 -3.76 14.88
CA GLY A 250 -2.32 -4.15 13.87
C GLY A 250 -1.88 -2.96 13.04
N VAL A 251 -0.79 -3.11 12.27
CA VAL A 251 -0.33 -2.12 11.29
C VAL A 251 -0.49 -2.69 9.89
N PHE A 252 -1.28 -2.03 9.03
CA PHE A 252 -1.63 -2.49 7.68
C PHE A 252 -0.90 -1.71 6.59
N ALA A 253 -0.60 -0.43 6.81
CA ALA A 253 0.22 0.35 5.91
C ALA A 253 1.14 1.30 6.67
N CYS A 254 2.22 1.73 6.00
CA CYS A 254 3.16 2.71 6.56
C CYS A 254 3.72 3.64 5.48
N ALA A 255 4.18 4.80 5.90
CA ALA A 255 4.90 5.73 5.04
C ALA A 255 5.94 6.52 5.83
N LEU A 256 7.05 6.84 5.18
CA LEU A 256 8.06 7.77 5.70
C LEU A 256 7.78 9.19 5.22
N GLY A 257 8.00 10.17 6.07
CA GLY A 257 7.80 11.58 5.76
C GLY A 257 8.15 12.50 6.92
N GLY A 258 7.39 13.58 7.05
CA GLY A 258 7.71 14.66 7.96
C GLY A 258 8.72 15.64 7.37
N PRO A 259 8.96 16.81 8.00
CA PRO A 259 9.82 17.87 7.47
C PRO A 259 11.26 17.44 7.20
N ASP A 260 11.75 16.45 7.91
CA ASP A 260 13.12 15.91 7.79
C ASP A 260 13.14 14.47 7.26
N GLY A 261 11.99 13.94 6.81
CA GLY A 261 11.85 12.58 6.27
C GLY A 261 11.99 11.46 7.32
N ARG A 262 12.02 11.76 8.61
CA ARG A 262 12.27 10.79 9.69
C ARG A 262 11.05 10.49 10.56
N THR A 263 9.88 10.82 10.09
CA THR A 263 8.62 10.43 10.73
C THR A 263 8.06 9.22 9.98
N LEU A 264 7.90 8.10 10.68
CA LEU A 264 7.20 6.94 10.16
C LEU A 264 5.73 7.05 10.60
N LEU A 265 4.82 7.11 9.62
CA LEU A 265 3.38 7.02 9.82
C LEU A 265 2.96 5.55 9.75
N LEU A 266 2.08 5.13 10.66
CA LEU A 266 1.51 3.79 10.73
C LEU A 266 -0.01 3.89 10.62
N CYS A 267 -0.59 3.21 9.64
CA CYS A 267 -2.04 3.02 9.52
C CYS A 267 -2.43 1.80 10.36
N SER A 268 -3.13 2.03 11.46
CA SER A 268 -3.45 0.98 12.44
C SER A 268 -4.94 0.81 12.62
N ALA A 269 -5.36 -0.43 12.78
CA ALA A 269 -6.74 -0.82 13.08
C ALA A 269 -6.75 -2.13 13.90
N PRO A 270 -7.86 -2.48 14.59
CA PRO A 270 -7.94 -3.75 15.32
C PRO A 270 -7.82 -4.99 14.41
N ASP A 271 -8.36 -4.93 13.21
CA ASP A 271 -8.37 -5.98 12.21
C ASP A 271 -8.73 -5.39 10.82
N PHE A 272 -8.80 -6.24 9.79
CA PHE A 272 -9.24 -5.87 8.44
C PHE A 272 -10.68 -6.36 8.10
N ALA A 273 -11.42 -6.88 9.07
CA ALA A 273 -12.76 -7.44 8.83
C ALA A 273 -13.75 -6.33 8.43
N GLU A 274 -14.17 -6.33 7.17
CA GLU A 274 -15.00 -5.29 6.56
C GLU A 274 -16.23 -4.92 7.40
N ALA A 275 -16.98 -5.92 7.88
CA ALA A 275 -18.20 -5.69 8.65
C ALA A 275 -17.92 -4.98 10.00
N ALA A 276 -16.83 -5.37 10.68
CA ALA A 276 -16.40 -4.76 11.94
C ALA A 276 -15.89 -3.33 11.70
N ARG A 277 -15.05 -3.14 10.69
CA ARG A 277 -14.48 -1.81 10.38
C ARG A 277 -15.53 -0.82 9.92
N LYS A 278 -16.52 -1.23 9.12
CA LYS A 278 -17.67 -0.37 8.75
C LYS A 278 -18.52 0.05 9.94
N ALA A 279 -18.62 -0.80 10.96
CA ALA A 279 -19.45 -0.54 12.13
C ALA A 279 -18.78 0.36 13.17
N ALA A 280 -17.46 0.50 13.13
CA ALA A 280 -16.67 1.20 14.16
C ALA A 280 -15.62 2.12 13.54
N ARG A 281 -15.33 3.23 14.22
CA ARG A 281 -14.28 4.20 13.85
C ARG A 281 -13.11 4.07 14.82
N GLU A 282 -12.40 2.94 14.71
CA GLU A 282 -11.31 2.57 15.63
C GLU A 282 -9.93 2.64 14.96
N ALA A 283 -9.87 2.99 13.66
CA ALA A 283 -8.59 3.18 13.00
C ALA A 283 -7.89 4.44 13.48
N VAL A 284 -6.56 4.33 13.62
CA VAL A 284 -5.69 5.39 14.12
C VAL A 284 -4.47 5.52 13.21
N LEU A 285 -4.10 6.74 12.90
CA LEU A 285 -2.78 7.07 12.36
C LEU A 285 -1.84 7.33 13.52
N PHE A 286 -0.87 6.45 13.72
CA PHE A 286 0.23 6.70 14.66
C PHE A 286 1.44 7.24 13.94
N THR A 287 2.25 8.01 14.66
CA THR A 287 3.57 8.45 14.19
C THR A 287 4.64 8.10 15.21
N THR A 288 5.83 7.83 14.72
CA THR A 288 7.04 7.68 15.53
C THR A 288 8.25 8.21 14.78
N ARG A 289 9.31 8.52 15.52
CA ARG A 289 10.57 8.95 14.94
C ARG A 289 11.45 7.75 14.63
N VAL A 290 12.09 7.76 13.47
CA VAL A 290 13.06 6.73 13.04
C VAL A 290 14.43 7.36 12.79
N GLU A 291 15.49 6.54 12.86
CA GLU A 291 16.87 7.02 12.70
C GLU A 291 17.20 7.38 11.25
N VAL A 292 16.65 6.61 10.30
CA VAL A 292 16.93 6.75 8.87
C VAL A 292 15.77 7.50 8.20
N GLN A 293 16.09 8.47 7.38
CA GLN A 293 15.11 9.27 6.64
C GLN A 293 14.60 8.54 5.38
N HIS A 294 13.58 9.14 4.76
CA HIS A 294 13.11 8.78 3.43
C HIS A 294 14.08 9.25 2.36
#